data_3d53799c9339e6ac1ccd083df50e98ab
#
_entry.id   3d53799c9339e6ac1ccd083df50e98ab
#
_cell.length_a   1.000
_cell.length_b   1.000
_cell.length_c   1.000
_cell.angle_alpha   90.00
_cell.angle_beta   90.00
_cell.angle_gamma   90.00
#
_symmetry.space_group_name_H-M   'P 1'
#
loop_
_entity.id
_entity.type
_entity.pdbx_description
1 polymer ?
#
loop_
_entity_poly.entity_id
_entity_poly.type
_entity_poly.pdbx_seq_one_letter_code
_entity_poly.pdbx_strand_id
1 'polypeptide(L)'
;MPLSSHSERLMGTTITISLVDERADSLLQKSFDLLKELEYRFNANSQESELMEINYQAGIAPVKVHPDLFELISLGLEHSLAPSSHLNISIGPLIQTWRIGFSDAKVAQLQEIESVLPLINPHYIKLDSSTSTVFLKQKGMKIDLGCLAKGYSADKVAQFLREEGVTSALINLGGNILTIGKNQARGNQPWQIGIQDPANPRGNHLMTIPVVNKSVVTSGIYERHLTVDGKDYHHIFDSQTGYPVETELASLTIISDKSVDGEIWTTRLFGERPASILWQVESLEGIEAILIDKEGHLSCSSGIPTL
;
A
#
# COMPACT_ATOMS: atom_id res chain seq x y z
N MET A 1 -25.66 -19.51 -1.25
CA MET A 1 -24.52 -20.00 -2.07
C MET A 1 -23.29 -20.14 -1.16
N PRO A 2 -22.38 -21.09 -1.43
CA PRO A 2 -21.12 -21.19 -0.69
C PRO A 2 -20.18 -20.03 -1.03
N LEU A 3 -19.21 -19.78 -0.15
CA LEU A 3 -18.10 -18.89 -0.40
C LEU A 3 -17.06 -19.62 -1.27
N SER A 4 -16.78 -19.11 -2.45
CA SER A 4 -15.70 -19.58 -3.32
C SER A 4 -14.48 -18.70 -3.14
N SER A 5 -13.28 -19.28 -3.15
CA SER A 5 -12.03 -18.57 -2.92
C SER A 5 -10.94 -19.08 -3.86
N HIS A 6 -10.10 -18.15 -4.34
CA HIS A 6 -8.89 -18.47 -5.08
C HIS A 6 -7.71 -17.68 -4.53
N SER A 7 -6.51 -18.28 -4.57
CA SER A 7 -5.28 -17.65 -4.08
C SER A 7 -4.14 -17.87 -5.07
N GLU A 8 -3.41 -16.79 -5.36
CA GLU A 8 -2.18 -16.81 -6.16
C GLU A 8 -1.08 -15.97 -5.49
N ARG A 9 0.18 -16.18 -5.87
CA ARG A 9 1.30 -15.34 -5.46
C ARG A 9 1.55 -14.27 -6.52
N LEU A 10 1.17 -13.02 -6.23
CA LEU A 10 1.34 -11.84 -7.08
C LEU A 10 1.78 -10.64 -6.22
N MET A 11 2.37 -9.61 -6.84
CA MET A 11 2.79 -8.37 -6.17
C MET A 11 3.66 -8.61 -4.93
N GLY A 12 4.48 -9.68 -4.97
CA GLY A 12 5.37 -10.06 -3.88
C GLY A 12 4.70 -10.66 -2.65
N THR A 13 3.40 -11.00 -2.71
CA THR A 13 2.63 -11.54 -1.59
C THR A 13 1.66 -12.64 -2.03
N THR A 14 0.97 -13.27 -1.08
CA THR A 14 -0.18 -14.13 -1.37
C THR A 14 -1.42 -13.26 -1.43
N ILE A 15 -2.11 -13.32 -2.56
CA ILE A 15 -3.40 -12.66 -2.80
C ILE A 15 -4.50 -13.69 -2.71
N THR A 16 -5.56 -13.38 -1.98
CA THR A 16 -6.76 -14.23 -1.87
C THR A 16 -8.00 -13.40 -2.16
N ILE A 17 -8.83 -13.87 -3.09
CA ILE A 17 -10.15 -13.29 -3.37
C ILE A 17 -11.20 -14.33 -3.04
N SER A 18 -12.19 -13.93 -2.27
CA SER A 18 -13.33 -14.77 -1.87
C SER A 18 -14.63 -14.06 -2.22
N LEU A 19 -15.58 -14.75 -2.85
CA LEU A 19 -16.87 -14.17 -3.23
C LEU A 19 -18.00 -15.19 -3.21
N VAL A 20 -19.24 -14.70 -3.17
CA VAL A 20 -20.47 -15.50 -3.24
C VAL A 20 -21.19 -15.10 -4.52
N ASP A 21 -21.08 -15.94 -5.57
CA ASP A 21 -21.75 -15.77 -6.88
C ASP A 21 -21.81 -17.14 -7.59
N GLU A 22 -22.81 -17.35 -8.44
CA GLU A 22 -22.92 -18.58 -9.24
C GLU A 22 -21.80 -18.69 -10.29
N ARG A 23 -21.25 -17.55 -10.74
CA ARG A 23 -20.14 -17.46 -11.72
C ARG A 23 -18.78 -17.33 -11.05
N ALA A 24 -18.66 -17.74 -9.76
CA ALA A 24 -17.48 -17.47 -8.93
C ALA A 24 -16.15 -17.82 -9.62
N ASP A 25 -16.04 -19.03 -10.22
CA ASP A 25 -14.79 -19.47 -10.85
C ASP A 25 -14.35 -18.54 -11.99
N SER A 26 -15.30 -18.12 -12.84
CA SER A 26 -15.02 -17.20 -13.94
C SER A 26 -14.65 -15.80 -13.44
N LEU A 27 -15.34 -15.28 -12.42
CA LEU A 27 -15.09 -13.97 -11.83
C LEU A 27 -13.75 -13.93 -11.10
N LEU A 28 -13.39 -14.98 -10.38
CA LEU A 28 -12.08 -15.14 -9.75
C LEU A 28 -10.97 -15.14 -10.79
N GLN A 29 -11.12 -15.95 -11.86
CA GLN A 29 -10.13 -15.98 -12.95
C GLN A 29 -9.90 -14.59 -13.55
N LYS A 30 -10.97 -13.87 -13.95
CA LYS A 30 -10.89 -12.53 -14.51
C LYS A 30 -10.27 -11.51 -13.54
N SER A 31 -10.57 -11.66 -12.23
CA SER A 31 -9.96 -10.80 -11.19
C SER A 31 -8.45 -10.99 -11.10
N PHE A 32 -7.99 -12.24 -11.18
CA PHE A 32 -6.54 -12.53 -11.17
C PHE A 32 -5.86 -12.14 -12.48
N ASP A 33 -6.53 -12.23 -13.63
CA ASP A 33 -6.00 -11.74 -14.91
C ASP A 33 -5.83 -10.22 -14.87
N LEU A 34 -6.81 -9.47 -14.33
CA LEU A 34 -6.69 -8.03 -14.08
C LEU A 34 -5.51 -7.71 -13.14
N LEU A 35 -5.35 -8.45 -12.06
CA LEU A 35 -4.23 -8.25 -11.11
C LEU A 35 -2.87 -8.48 -11.78
N LYS A 36 -2.73 -9.45 -12.68
CA LYS A 36 -1.49 -9.69 -13.46
C LYS A 36 -1.17 -8.52 -14.39
N GLU A 37 -2.18 -7.94 -15.03
CA GLU A 37 -1.99 -6.74 -15.85
C GLU A 37 -1.54 -5.54 -15.00
N LEU A 38 -2.14 -5.33 -13.82
CA LEU A 38 -1.77 -4.25 -12.91
C LEU A 38 -0.37 -4.46 -12.33
N GLU A 39 0.01 -5.70 -12.00
CA GLU A 39 1.38 -6.03 -11.58
C GLU A 39 2.39 -5.69 -12.67
N TYR A 40 2.13 -6.06 -13.91
CA TYR A 40 2.97 -5.69 -15.05
C TYR A 40 3.14 -4.16 -15.17
N ARG A 41 2.07 -3.39 -14.97
CA ARG A 41 2.13 -1.92 -15.05
C ARG A 41 2.91 -1.29 -13.91
N PHE A 42 2.75 -1.77 -12.68
CA PHE A 42 3.18 -1.06 -11.46
C PHE A 42 4.48 -1.57 -10.83
N ASN A 43 5.05 -2.65 -11.35
CA ASN A 43 6.18 -3.33 -10.71
C ASN A 43 7.51 -2.61 -10.93
N ALA A 44 8.06 -1.97 -9.90
CA ALA A 44 9.38 -1.33 -9.94
C ALA A 44 10.57 -2.32 -9.94
N ASN A 45 10.31 -3.63 -9.86
CA ASN A 45 11.35 -4.67 -9.77
C ASN A 45 11.36 -5.62 -10.99
N SER A 46 10.45 -5.46 -11.94
CA SER A 46 10.44 -6.20 -13.21
C SER A 46 11.00 -5.33 -14.33
N GLN A 47 12.03 -5.79 -15.01
CA GLN A 47 12.68 -5.02 -16.08
C GLN A 47 11.76 -4.72 -17.27
N GLU A 48 10.71 -5.50 -17.46
CA GLU A 48 9.76 -5.39 -18.57
C GLU A 48 8.50 -4.60 -18.22
N SER A 49 8.37 -4.12 -16.96
CA SER A 49 7.18 -3.41 -16.53
C SER A 49 7.07 -2.02 -17.17
N GLU A 50 5.83 -1.55 -17.32
CA GLU A 50 5.55 -0.20 -17.85
C GLU A 50 6.14 0.90 -16.96
N LEU A 51 6.10 0.74 -15.63
CA LEU A 51 6.74 1.65 -14.69
C LEU A 51 8.26 1.76 -14.89
N MET A 52 8.91 0.64 -15.21
CA MET A 52 10.36 0.64 -15.43
C MET A 52 10.77 1.36 -16.69
N GLU A 53 9.91 1.44 -17.72
CA GLU A 53 10.19 2.28 -18.89
C GLU A 53 10.33 3.75 -18.50
N ILE A 54 9.45 4.26 -17.59
CA ILE A 54 9.59 5.62 -17.03
C ILE A 54 10.94 5.77 -16.33
N ASN A 55 11.32 4.79 -15.51
CA ASN A 55 12.57 4.81 -14.73
C ASN A 55 13.81 4.75 -15.63
N TYR A 56 13.77 4.03 -16.75
CA TYR A 56 14.86 3.97 -17.74
C TYR A 56 15.00 5.30 -18.51
N GLN A 57 13.90 5.97 -18.77
CA GLN A 57 13.88 7.25 -19.49
C GLN A 57 14.14 8.47 -18.61
N ALA A 58 14.45 8.27 -17.32
CA ALA A 58 14.75 9.35 -16.38
C ALA A 58 15.91 10.25 -16.87
N GLY A 59 15.65 11.55 -16.99
CA GLY A 59 16.58 12.53 -17.52
C GLY A 59 16.77 12.49 -19.04
N ILE A 60 16.00 11.68 -19.78
CA ILE A 60 16.13 11.50 -21.23
C ILE A 60 14.88 12.02 -21.94
N ALA A 61 13.71 11.40 -21.72
CA ALA A 61 12.47 11.75 -22.43
C ALA A 61 11.22 11.44 -21.59
N PRO A 62 10.09 12.14 -21.87
CA PRO A 62 8.78 11.77 -21.35
C PRO A 62 8.33 10.42 -21.90
N VAL A 63 7.63 9.63 -21.08
CA VAL A 63 7.06 8.33 -21.45
C VAL A 63 5.54 8.42 -21.40
N LYS A 64 4.88 8.02 -22.49
CA LYS A 64 3.42 7.86 -22.53
C LYS A 64 3.06 6.53 -21.86
N VAL A 65 2.08 6.55 -20.96
CA VAL A 65 1.71 5.40 -20.15
C VAL A 65 0.21 5.11 -20.20
N HIS A 66 -0.16 3.90 -19.78
CA HIS A 66 -1.55 3.52 -19.63
C HIS A 66 -2.26 4.43 -18.61
N PRO A 67 -3.56 4.75 -18.81
CA PRO A 67 -4.32 5.62 -17.90
C PRO A 67 -4.26 5.21 -16.43
N ASP A 68 -4.32 3.91 -16.11
CA ASP A 68 -4.23 3.42 -14.73
C ASP A 68 -2.86 3.75 -14.08
N LEU A 69 -1.76 3.62 -14.83
CA LEU A 69 -0.43 3.97 -14.31
C LEU A 69 -0.31 5.49 -14.15
N PHE A 70 -0.84 6.26 -15.10
CA PHE A 70 -0.86 7.72 -15.01
C PHE A 70 -1.69 8.20 -13.80
N GLU A 71 -2.88 7.62 -13.60
CA GLU A 71 -3.76 7.92 -12.46
C GLU A 71 -3.04 7.64 -11.13
N LEU A 72 -2.43 6.46 -10.99
CA LEU A 72 -1.75 6.06 -9.76
C LEU A 72 -0.51 6.94 -9.48
N ILE A 73 0.27 7.28 -10.51
CA ILE A 73 1.41 8.21 -10.37
C ILE A 73 0.91 9.61 -10.01
N SER A 74 -0.18 10.09 -10.62
CA SER A 74 -0.75 11.41 -10.32
C SER A 74 -1.20 11.50 -8.87
N LEU A 75 -1.93 10.50 -8.40
CA LEU A 75 -2.36 10.39 -7.00
C LEU A 75 -1.17 10.32 -6.05
N GLY A 76 -0.19 9.46 -6.36
CA GLY A 76 1.02 9.34 -5.56
C GLY A 76 1.86 10.61 -5.52
N LEU A 77 1.94 11.35 -6.62
CA LEU A 77 2.65 12.63 -6.68
C LEU A 77 1.95 13.71 -5.84
N GLU A 78 0.62 13.83 -5.95
CA GLU A 78 -0.18 14.74 -5.14
C GLU A 78 0.12 14.54 -3.65
N HIS A 79 0.05 13.30 -3.19
CA HIS A 79 0.29 12.98 -1.78
C HIS A 79 1.79 13.04 -1.39
N SER A 80 2.71 12.87 -2.33
CA SER A 80 4.15 13.08 -2.09
C SER A 80 4.50 14.57 -1.91
N LEU A 81 3.73 15.47 -2.52
CA LEU A 81 3.92 16.91 -2.43
C LEU A 81 3.11 17.57 -1.30
N ALA A 82 2.23 16.81 -0.65
CA ALA A 82 1.41 17.32 0.44
C ALA A 82 2.29 17.69 1.67
N PRO A 83 1.90 18.73 2.42
CA PRO A 83 2.63 19.11 3.64
C PRO A 83 2.76 17.96 4.63
N SER A 84 3.92 17.85 5.28
CA SER A 84 4.22 16.84 6.31
C SER A 84 3.98 15.38 5.87
N SER A 85 4.05 15.11 4.57
CA SER A 85 3.85 13.75 4.06
C SER A 85 5.14 12.93 4.14
N HIS A 86 5.06 11.74 4.72
CA HIS A 86 6.12 10.74 4.62
C HIS A 86 6.00 9.88 3.35
N LEU A 87 4.89 9.99 2.62
CA LEU A 87 4.74 9.33 1.32
C LEU A 87 5.59 10.05 0.28
N ASN A 88 6.40 9.29 -0.46
CA ASN A 88 7.21 9.79 -1.55
C ASN A 88 7.37 8.73 -2.65
N ILE A 89 6.68 8.92 -3.78
CA ILE A 89 6.79 7.96 -4.88
C ILE A 89 8.11 8.02 -5.66
N SER A 90 8.94 9.07 -5.49
CA SER A 90 10.29 9.12 -6.08
C SER A 90 11.35 8.37 -5.27
N ILE A 91 10.96 7.62 -4.24
CA ILE A 91 11.84 6.95 -3.27
C ILE A 91 12.61 5.75 -3.84
N GLY A 92 12.35 5.35 -5.08
CA GLY A 92 12.94 4.16 -5.70
C GLY A 92 14.46 4.04 -5.58
N PRO A 93 15.27 5.10 -5.77
CA PRO A 93 16.73 5.02 -5.57
C PRO A 93 17.11 4.61 -4.15
N LEU A 94 16.40 5.12 -3.13
CA LEU A 94 16.67 4.79 -1.73
C LEU A 94 16.28 3.34 -1.41
N ILE A 95 15.12 2.86 -1.89
CA ILE A 95 14.70 1.45 -1.74
C ILE A 95 15.77 0.53 -2.33
N GLN A 96 16.34 0.86 -3.49
CA GLN A 96 17.38 0.06 -4.13
C GLN A 96 18.73 0.12 -3.39
N THR A 97 19.01 1.18 -2.63
CA THR A 97 20.21 1.28 -1.81
C THR A 97 20.14 0.37 -0.58
N TRP A 98 19.01 0.30 0.09
CA TRP A 98 18.80 -0.53 1.28
C TRP A 98 18.38 -1.97 0.99
N ARG A 99 17.54 -2.18 0.00
CA ARG A 99 17.01 -3.49 -0.39
C ARG A 99 16.27 -4.24 0.73
N ILE A 100 15.73 -3.54 1.74
CA ILE A 100 14.98 -4.17 2.83
C ILE A 100 13.75 -4.91 2.27
N GLY A 101 13.58 -6.18 2.66
CA GLY A 101 12.54 -7.07 2.13
C GLY A 101 12.98 -7.90 0.91
N PHE A 102 14.22 -7.76 0.45
CA PHE A 102 14.83 -8.59 -0.58
C PHE A 102 15.94 -9.46 0.01
N SER A 103 16.36 -10.50 -0.72
CA SER A 103 17.39 -11.44 -0.27
C SER A 103 18.78 -10.81 -0.12
N ASP A 104 19.03 -9.68 -0.76
CA ASP A 104 20.25 -8.90 -0.76
C ASP A 104 20.14 -7.61 0.07
N ALA A 105 19.23 -7.58 1.08
CA ALA A 105 19.07 -6.48 2.02
C ALA A 105 20.39 -6.18 2.75
N LYS A 106 20.70 -4.89 2.90
CA LYS A 106 21.91 -4.42 3.59
C LYS A 106 21.66 -3.13 4.35
N VAL A 107 22.49 -2.85 5.34
CA VAL A 107 22.58 -1.52 5.95
C VAL A 107 23.31 -0.60 4.97
N ALA A 108 22.63 0.42 4.47
CA ALA A 108 23.22 1.36 3.51
C ALA A 108 24.31 2.21 4.17
N GLN A 109 25.41 2.46 3.45
CA GLN A 109 26.45 3.36 3.91
C GLN A 109 26.02 4.83 3.74
N LEU A 110 26.48 5.72 4.63
CA LEU A 110 26.14 7.14 4.58
C LEU A 110 26.37 7.77 3.20
N GLN A 111 27.51 7.47 2.57
CA GLN A 111 27.84 7.98 1.24
C GLN A 111 26.88 7.48 0.15
N GLU A 112 26.39 6.24 0.24
CA GLU A 112 25.39 5.69 -0.67
C GLU A 112 24.06 6.46 -0.51
N ILE A 113 23.63 6.71 0.74
CA ILE A 113 22.43 7.47 1.06
C ILE A 113 22.54 8.89 0.52
N GLU A 114 23.63 9.60 0.86
CA GLU A 114 23.87 10.98 0.42
C GLU A 114 23.87 11.12 -1.12
N SER A 115 24.35 10.10 -1.83
CA SER A 115 24.37 10.09 -3.30
C SER A 115 22.97 9.98 -3.93
N VAL A 116 22.00 9.38 -3.24
CA VAL A 116 20.63 9.15 -3.80
C VAL A 116 19.59 10.14 -3.27
N LEU A 117 19.85 10.82 -2.14
CA LEU A 117 18.91 11.82 -1.59
C LEU A 117 18.51 12.91 -2.61
N PRO A 118 19.41 13.47 -3.44
CA PRO A 118 19.00 14.45 -4.46
C PRO A 118 18.06 13.88 -5.53
N LEU A 119 18.04 12.55 -5.71
CA LEU A 119 17.25 11.86 -6.74
C LEU A 119 15.82 11.50 -6.28
N ILE A 120 15.52 11.66 -4.99
CA ILE A 120 14.22 11.32 -4.41
C ILE A 120 13.32 12.55 -4.19
N ASN A 121 13.51 13.61 -4.98
CA ASN A 121 12.70 14.82 -4.90
C ASN A 121 11.48 14.74 -5.84
N PRO A 122 10.23 14.63 -5.32
CA PRO A 122 9.03 14.47 -6.14
C PRO A 122 8.73 15.71 -7.01
N HIS A 123 9.24 16.90 -6.71
CA HIS A 123 9.08 18.09 -7.56
C HIS A 123 9.69 17.93 -8.97
N TYR A 124 10.58 16.96 -9.16
CA TYR A 124 11.19 16.67 -10.46
C TYR A 124 10.39 15.64 -11.29
N ILE A 125 9.27 15.12 -10.80
CA ILE A 125 8.30 14.37 -11.58
C ILE A 125 7.39 15.36 -12.31
N LYS A 126 7.25 15.23 -13.63
CA LYS A 126 6.37 16.06 -14.47
C LYS A 126 5.32 15.18 -15.13
N LEU A 127 4.08 15.61 -15.03
CA LEU A 127 2.92 14.97 -15.61
C LEU A 127 2.30 15.85 -16.66
N ASP A 128 1.90 15.27 -17.79
CA ASP A 128 1.06 15.92 -18.79
C ASP A 128 -0.20 15.07 -18.99
N SER A 129 -1.32 15.54 -18.45
CA SER A 129 -2.61 14.87 -18.52
C SER A 129 -3.21 14.83 -19.93
N SER A 130 -2.82 15.78 -20.80
CA SER A 130 -3.34 15.83 -22.17
C SER A 130 -2.82 14.67 -23.04
N THR A 131 -1.63 14.19 -22.74
CA THR A 131 -0.95 13.12 -23.47
C THR A 131 -0.76 11.83 -22.65
N SER A 132 -1.12 11.85 -21.37
CA SER A 132 -0.83 10.78 -20.39
C SER A 132 0.66 10.45 -20.36
N THR A 133 1.53 11.48 -20.28
CA THR A 133 2.98 11.29 -20.21
C THR A 133 3.56 11.63 -18.84
N VAL A 134 4.60 10.89 -18.47
CA VAL A 134 5.37 11.06 -17.24
C VAL A 134 6.82 11.32 -17.59
N PHE A 135 7.44 12.32 -16.97
CA PHE A 135 8.84 12.65 -17.15
C PHE A 135 9.56 12.85 -15.81
N LEU A 136 10.65 12.13 -15.60
CA LEU A 136 11.57 12.29 -14.49
C LEU A 136 12.70 13.20 -14.95
N LYS A 137 12.84 14.41 -14.36
CA LYS A 137 13.77 15.43 -14.85
C LYS A 137 15.25 15.10 -14.69
N GLN A 138 15.61 14.20 -13.77
CA GLN A 138 17.00 13.87 -13.47
C GLN A 138 17.31 12.42 -13.77
N LYS A 139 18.46 12.19 -14.40
CA LYS A 139 18.99 10.84 -14.60
C LYS A 139 19.23 10.15 -13.25
N GLY A 140 18.77 8.92 -13.11
CA GLY A 140 18.89 8.13 -11.88
C GLY A 140 17.69 8.24 -10.94
N MET A 141 16.76 9.18 -11.17
CA MET A 141 15.46 9.12 -10.48
C MET A 141 14.73 7.83 -10.80
N LYS A 142 13.93 7.36 -9.84
CA LYS A 142 13.06 6.19 -10.02
C LYS A 142 11.78 6.37 -9.23
N ILE A 143 10.66 6.10 -9.86
CA ILE A 143 9.37 5.95 -9.18
C ILE A 143 9.28 4.53 -8.63
N ASP A 144 8.77 4.41 -7.40
CA ASP A 144 8.32 3.17 -6.80
C ASP A 144 6.90 3.38 -6.25
N LEU A 145 5.97 2.50 -6.64
CA LEU A 145 4.56 2.56 -6.27
C LEU A 145 4.18 1.47 -5.26
N GLY A 146 5.16 0.79 -4.67
CA GLY A 146 4.93 -0.33 -3.75
C GLY A 146 4.06 0.01 -2.55
N CYS A 147 4.05 1.28 -2.13
CA CYS A 147 3.20 1.79 -1.06
C CYS A 147 1.75 2.10 -1.47
N LEU A 148 1.38 2.01 -2.76
CA LEU A 148 0.06 2.38 -3.28
C LEU A 148 -0.56 1.29 -4.17
N ALA A 149 0.28 0.51 -4.85
CA ALA A 149 -0.13 -0.39 -5.92
C ALA A 149 -1.14 -1.45 -5.47
N LYS A 150 -1.01 -1.98 -4.24
CA LYS A 150 -1.95 -3.00 -3.74
C LYS A 150 -3.33 -2.40 -3.47
N GLY A 151 -3.39 -1.23 -2.82
CA GLY A 151 -4.65 -0.54 -2.54
C GLY A 151 -5.39 -0.19 -3.82
N TYR A 152 -4.70 0.43 -4.77
CA TYR A 152 -5.26 0.75 -6.07
C TYR A 152 -5.76 -0.50 -6.83
N SER A 153 -4.98 -1.57 -6.81
CA SER A 153 -5.36 -2.84 -7.46
C SER A 153 -6.57 -3.49 -6.79
N ALA A 154 -6.68 -3.42 -5.46
CA ALA A 154 -7.86 -3.89 -4.74
C ALA A 154 -9.11 -3.10 -5.15
N ASP A 155 -9.00 -1.77 -5.30
CA ASP A 155 -10.09 -0.91 -5.74
C ASP A 155 -10.54 -1.24 -7.18
N LYS A 156 -9.59 -1.49 -8.10
CA LYS A 156 -9.91 -1.90 -9.50
C LYS A 156 -10.61 -3.26 -9.55
N VAL A 157 -10.16 -4.23 -8.76
CA VAL A 157 -10.84 -5.53 -8.64
C VAL A 157 -12.23 -5.37 -8.03
N ALA A 158 -12.38 -4.56 -6.99
CA ALA A 158 -13.68 -4.31 -6.37
C ALA A 158 -14.64 -3.61 -7.34
N GLN A 159 -14.14 -2.66 -8.14
CA GLN A 159 -14.91 -2.01 -9.19
C GLN A 159 -15.40 -3.03 -10.21
N PHE A 160 -14.50 -3.85 -10.77
CA PHE A 160 -14.84 -4.92 -11.71
C PHE A 160 -15.92 -5.86 -11.13
N LEU A 161 -15.73 -6.35 -9.90
CA LEU A 161 -16.70 -7.27 -9.28
C LEU A 161 -18.08 -6.62 -9.06
N ARG A 162 -18.12 -5.32 -8.68
CA ARG A 162 -19.39 -4.56 -8.55
C ARG A 162 -20.09 -4.37 -9.90
N GLU A 163 -19.35 -4.07 -10.97
CA GLU A 163 -19.87 -3.94 -12.32
C GLU A 163 -20.44 -5.26 -12.84
N GLU A 164 -19.86 -6.40 -12.42
CA GLU A 164 -20.38 -7.74 -12.68
C GLU A 164 -21.57 -8.13 -11.75
N GLY A 165 -21.98 -7.25 -10.83
CA GLY A 165 -23.13 -7.45 -9.95
C GLY A 165 -22.83 -8.25 -8.67
N VAL A 166 -21.56 -8.48 -8.33
CA VAL A 166 -21.18 -9.16 -7.08
C VAL A 166 -21.53 -8.29 -5.88
N THR A 167 -22.26 -8.87 -4.92
CA THR A 167 -22.75 -8.20 -3.70
C THR A 167 -22.11 -8.69 -2.40
N SER A 168 -21.25 -9.71 -2.48
CA SER A 168 -20.55 -10.28 -1.33
C SER A 168 -19.17 -10.78 -1.74
N ALA A 169 -18.11 -10.03 -1.37
CA ALA A 169 -16.74 -10.45 -1.61
C ALA A 169 -15.78 -9.90 -0.54
N LEU A 170 -14.65 -10.60 -0.38
CA LEU A 170 -13.49 -10.17 0.38
C LEU A 170 -12.25 -10.30 -0.52
N ILE A 171 -11.56 -9.18 -0.72
CA ILE A 171 -10.33 -9.06 -1.50
C ILE A 171 -9.21 -8.84 -0.50
N ASN A 172 -8.19 -9.73 -0.50
CA ASN A 172 -7.04 -9.64 0.41
C ASN A 172 -5.75 -9.69 -0.39
N LEU A 173 -5.09 -8.56 -0.52
CA LEU A 173 -3.80 -8.41 -1.20
C LEU A 173 -2.67 -8.34 -0.15
N GLY A 174 -2.38 -9.50 0.47
CA GLY A 174 -1.28 -9.61 1.43
C GLY A 174 -1.47 -8.83 2.74
N GLY A 175 -2.71 -8.74 3.22
CA GLY A 175 -3.09 -8.00 4.43
C GLY A 175 -3.75 -6.65 4.15
N ASN A 176 -3.69 -6.15 2.92
CA ASN A 176 -4.55 -5.08 2.45
C ASN A 176 -5.92 -5.69 2.11
N ILE A 177 -6.94 -5.36 2.86
CA ILE A 177 -8.27 -5.98 2.77
C ILE A 177 -9.28 -4.97 2.27
N LEU A 178 -10.13 -5.38 1.32
CA LEU A 178 -11.29 -4.62 0.87
C LEU A 178 -12.51 -5.55 0.81
N THR A 179 -13.65 -5.08 1.33
CA THR A 179 -14.88 -5.85 1.37
C THR A 179 -15.96 -5.27 0.44
N ILE A 180 -16.73 -6.16 -0.18
CA ILE A 180 -17.97 -5.82 -0.90
C ILE A 180 -19.13 -6.42 -0.12
N GLY A 181 -20.08 -5.57 0.30
CA GLY A 181 -21.26 -5.99 1.04
C GLY A 181 -20.94 -6.75 2.33
N LYS A 182 -21.89 -7.57 2.74
CA LYS A 182 -21.80 -8.45 3.91
C LYS A 182 -21.43 -9.86 3.51
N ASN A 183 -20.93 -10.65 4.45
CA ASN A 183 -20.60 -12.06 4.26
C ASN A 183 -21.89 -12.91 4.17
N GLN A 184 -22.38 -13.12 2.96
CA GLN A 184 -23.61 -13.90 2.71
C GLN A 184 -23.43 -15.37 3.09
N ALA A 185 -22.23 -15.92 3.00
CA ALA A 185 -21.96 -17.31 3.39
C ALA A 185 -22.03 -17.52 4.92
N ARG A 186 -21.99 -16.45 5.71
CA ARG A 186 -22.14 -16.46 7.17
C ARG A 186 -23.39 -15.71 7.63
N GLY A 187 -24.53 -15.98 7.01
CA GLY A 187 -25.81 -15.42 7.43
C GLY A 187 -25.91 -13.90 7.21
N ASN A 188 -25.26 -13.36 6.21
CA ASN A 188 -25.28 -11.94 5.85
C ASN A 188 -24.81 -11.02 6.99
N GLN A 189 -23.82 -11.48 7.76
CA GLN A 189 -23.16 -10.68 8.80
C GLN A 189 -22.05 -9.80 8.21
N PRO A 190 -21.60 -8.74 8.89
CA PRO A 190 -20.38 -8.02 8.54
C PRO A 190 -19.18 -8.99 8.43
N TRP A 191 -18.24 -8.68 7.54
CA TRP A 191 -16.97 -9.39 7.51
C TRP A 191 -16.20 -9.11 8.80
N GLN A 192 -15.62 -10.15 9.41
CA GLN A 192 -14.81 -10.02 10.62
C GLN A 192 -13.36 -9.94 10.22
N ILE A 193 -12.74 -8.80 10.41
CA ILE A 193 -11.34 -8.54 10.03
C ILE A 193 -10.48 -8.45 11.27
N GLY A 194 -9.49 -9.35 11.38
CA GLY A 194 -8.53 -9.36 12.48
C GLY A 194 -7.45 -8.28 12.30
N ILE A 195 -7.19 -7.52 13.35
CA ILE A 195 -6.05 -6.59 13.42
C ILE A 195 -4.87 -7.36 14.00
N GLN A 196 -3.82 -7.54 13.19
CA GLN A 196 -2.63 -8.33 13.53
C GLN A 196 -2.00 -7.86 14.84
N ASP A 197 -1.65 -8.81 15.69
CA ASP A 197 -0.81 -8.58 16.86
C ASP A 197 0.67 -8.47 16.42
N PRO A 198 1.32 -7.30 16.59
CA PRO A 198 2.73 -7.11 16.21
C PRO A 198 3.72 -8.01 16.95
N ALA A 199 3.38 -8.44 18.16
CA ALA A 199 4.25 -9.26 19.01
C ALA A 199 4.17 -10.76 18.67
N ASN A 200 3.22 -11.17 17.85
CA ASN A 200 2.95 -12.57 17.54
C ASN A 200 3.04 -12.88 16.03
N PRO A 201 3.31 -14.14 15.65
CA PRO A 201 3.31 -14.56 14.25
C PRO A 201 2.02 -14.20 13.54
N ARG A 202 2.12 -13.99 12.21
CA ARG A 202 0.97 -13.67 11.36
C ARG A 202 -0.20 -14.65 11.56
N GLY A 203 -1.42 -14.09 11.69
CA GLY A 203 -2.65 -14.84 11.98
C GLY A 203 -3.12 -14.73 13.44
N ASN A 204 -2.32 -14.13 14.33
CA ASN A 204 -2.77 -13.77 15.67
C ASN A 204 -3.28 -12.32 15.66
N HIS A 205 -4.41 -12.05 16.28
CA HIS A 205 -5.01 -10.72 16.28
C HIS A 205 -5.23 -10.21 17.69
N LEU A 206 -4.97 -8.92 17.90
CA LEU A 206 -5.32 -8.23 19.16
C LEU A 206 -6.83 -7.97 19.26
N MET A 207 -7.45 -7.68 18.13
CA MET A 207 -8.88 -7.42 18.04
C MET A 207 -9.43 -7.81 16.68
N THR A 208 -10.76 -7.88 16.58
CA THR A 208 -11.48 -8.11 15.34
C THR A 208 -12.52 -7.03 15.15
N ILE A 209 -12.59 -6.44 13.96
CA ILE A 209 -13.55 -5.40 13.62
C ILE A 209 -14.58 -5.89 12.59
N PRO A 210 -15.87 -5.50 12.75
CA PRO A 210 -16.90 -5.77 11.73
C PRO A 210 -16.78 -4.77 10.58
N VAL A 211 -16.69 -5.27 9.34
CA VAL A 211 -16.46 -4.44 8.15
C VAL A 211 -17.50 -4.73 7.07
N VAL A 212 -18.04 -3.66 6.45
CA VAL A 212 -18.96 -3.73 5.31
C VAL A 212 -18.62 -2.61 4.33
N ASN A 213 -18.31 -2.94 3.08
CA ASN A 213 -17.97 -1.97 2.03
C ASN A 213 -16.81 -1.02 2.40
N LYS A 214 -15.87 -1.47 3.20
CA LYS A 214 -14.71 -0.70 3.62
C LYS A 214 -13.44 -1.48 3.35
N SER A 215 -12.35 -0.75 3.27
CA SER A 215 -10.99 -1.27 3.27
C SER A 215 -10.38 -1.22 4.66
N VAL A 216 -9.48 -2.15 4.94
CA VAL A 216 -8.64 -2.20 6.15
C VAL A 216 -7.21 -2.44 5.69
N VAL A 217 -6.37 -1.42 5.83
CA VAL A 217 -4.97 -1.44 5.39
C VAL A 217 -4.07 -1.21 6.58
N THR A 218 -3.08 -2.08 6.77
CA THR A 218 -2.12 -1.98 7.86
C THR A 218 -0.70 -1.84 7.31
N SER A 219 0.01 -0.82 7.78
CA SER A 219 1.47 -0.71 7.68
C SER A 219 2.09 -1.05 9.03
N GLY A 220 3.15 -1.87 9.03
CA GLY A 220 3.82 -2.30 10.25
C GLY A 220 5.32 -2.48 10.06
N ILE A 221 6.11 -2.15 11.08
CA ILE A 221 7.58 -2.26 11.05
C ILE A 221 8.06 -3.72 11.01
N TYR A 222 7.22 -4.65 11.43
CA TYR A 222 7.50 -6.09 11.49
C TYR A 222 7.31 -6.82 10.15
N GLU A 223 6.66 -6.20 9.17
CA GLU A 223 6.34 -6.84 7.89
C GLU A 223 7.59 -7.09 7.03
N ARG A 224 8.46 -6.09 6.90
CA ARG A 224 9.74 -6.18 6.20
C ARG A 224 10.78 -5.44 7.01
N HIS A 225 11.75 -6.16 7.53
CA HIS A 225 12.84 -5.58 8.33
C HIS A 225 14.16 -6.33 8.08
N LEU A 226 15.24 -5.69 8.45
CA LEU A 226 16.60 -6.23 8.43
C LEU A 226 17.18 -6.02 9.83
N THR A 227 17.60 -7.09 10.49
CA THR A 227 18.28 -7.03 11.79
C THR A 227 19.78 -7.20 11.59
N VAL A 228 20.57 -6.20 12.00
CA VAL A 228 22.03 -6.24 11.96
C VAL A 228 22.57 -5.72 13.30
N ASP A 229 23.45 -6.48 13.93
CA ASP A 229 24.09 -6.15 15.23
C ASP A 229 23.05 -5.74 16.31
N GLY A 230 21.90 -6.42 16.35
CA GLY A 230 20.83 -6.18 17.32
C GLY A 230 19.99 -4.91 17.05
N LYS A 231 20.20 -4.23 15.94
CA LYS A 231 19.40 -3.09 15.50
C LYS A 231 18.51 -3.50 14.33
N ASP A 232 17.22 -3.14 14.45
CA ASP A 232 16.22 -3.39 13.41
C ASP A 232 16.06 -2.18 12.50
N TYR A 233 16.03 -2.45 11.20
CA TYR A 233 15.78 -1.48 10.13
C TYR A 233 14.58 -1.94 9.32
N HIS A 234 13.48 -1.19 9.37
CA HIS A 234 12.28 -1.51 8.59
C HIS A 234 12.24 -0.75 7.26
N HIS A 235 11.34 -1.15 6.37
CA HIS A 235 11.24 -0.67 5.00
C HIS A 235 10.52 0.69 4.81
N ILE A 236 10.04 1.32 5.88
CA ILE A 236 9.37 2.62 5.83
C ILE A 236 10.43 3.69 6.07
N PHE A 237 10.75 4.47 5.04
CA PHE A 237 11.87 5.40 5.06
C PHE A 237 11.43 6.85 5.25
N ASP A 238 12.25 7.61 5.95
CA ASP A 238 12.21 9.07 5.94
C ASP A 238 13.00 9.59 4.74
N SER A 239 12.31 10.28 3.83
CA SER A 239 12.90 10.85 2.61
C SER A 239 13.88 12.01 2.89
N GLN A 240 13.90 12.58 4.08
CA GLN A 240 14.81 13.68 4.43
C GLN A 240 16.15 13.13 4.91
N THR A 241 16.12 12.07 5.71
CA THR A 241 17.33 11.47 6.28
C THR A 241 17.88 10.31 5.46
N GLY A 242 17.02 9.63 4.69
CA GLY A 242 17.34 8.41 3.95
C GLY A 242 17.47 7.15 4.84
N TYR A 243 17.07 7.24 6.09
CA TYR A 243 17.00 6.12 7.04
C TYR A 243 15.56 5.67 7.26
N PRO A 244 15.34 4.45 7.80
CA PRO A 244 14.03 4.09 8.33
C PRO A 244 13.51 5.14 9.31
N VAL A 245 12.22 5.44 9.20
CA VAL A 245 11.53 6.42 10.04
C VAL A 245 11.67 6.03 11.52
N GLU A 246 12.01 6.98 12.38
CA GLU A 246 11.92 6.79 13.83
C GLU A 246 10.47 6.99 14.26
N THR A 247 9.86 5.96 14.85
CA THR A 247 8.45 5.97 15.26
C THR A 247 8.24 5.20 16.55
N GLU A 248 7.24 5.60 17.32
CA GLU A 248 6.73 4.85 18.49
C GLU A 248 5.83 3.68 18.06
N LEU A 249 5.34 3.69 16.82
CA LEU A 249 4.39 2.70 16.31
C LEU A 249 5.05 1.36 15.95
N ALA A 250 4.39 0.28 16.32
CA ALA A 250 4.58 -1.04 15.71
C ALA A 250 3.72 -1.17 14.44
N SER A 251 2.47 -0.67 14.47
CA SER A 251 1.60 -0.66 13.28
C SER A 251 0.58 0.48 13.30
N LEU A 252 0.18 0.88 12.10
CA LEU A 252 -0.92 1.79 11.82
C LEU A 252 -1.87 1.13 10.85
N THR A 253 -3.12 0.96 11.26
CA THR A 253 -4.21 0.46 10.42
C THR A 253 -5.15 1.60 10.07
N ILE A 254 -5.47 1.76 8.81
CA ILE A 254 -6.48 2.71 8.30
C ILE A 254 -7.68 1.94 7.77
N ILE A 255 -8.87 2.37 8.18
CA ILE A 255 -10.15 1.93 7.63
C ILE A 255 -10.68 3.05 6.74
N SER A 256 -11.02 2.74 5.49
CA SER A 256 -11.40 3.73 4.48
C SER A 256 -12.41 3.17 3.47
N ASP A 257 -13.02 4.02 2.64
CA ASP A 257 -13.92 3.58 1.57
C ASP A 257 -13.16 2.98 0.39
N LYS A 258 -12.00 3.56 0.05
CA LYS A 258 -11.09 3.06 -0.98
C LYS A 258 -9.85 2.47 -0.34
N SER A 259 -9.36 1.40 -0.91
CA SER A 259 -8.16 0.72 -0.40
C SER A 259 -6.89 1.54 -0.66
N VAL A 260 -6.83 2.29 -1.75
CA VAL A 260 -5.71 3.19 -2.02
C VAL A 260 -5.61 4.31 -0.98
N ASP A 261 -6.72 4.82 -0.44
CA ASP A 261 -6.72 5.82 0.63
C ASP A 261 -6.10 5.24 1.92
N GLY A 262 -6.37 3.97 2.22
CA GLY A 262 -5.72 3.25 3.31
C GLY A 262 -4.20 3.21 3.17
N GLU A 263 -3.68 2.88 1.99
CA GLU A 263 -2.24 2.89 1.68
C GLU A 263 -1.64 4.31 1.77
N ILE A 264 -2.35 5.31 1.26
CA ILE A 264 -1.92 6.71 1.32
C ILE A 264 -1.76 7.15 2.77
N TRP A 265 -2.79 6.98 3.58
CA TRP A 265 -2.80 7.52 4.93
C TRP A 265 -1.92 6.71 5.89
N THR A 266 -1.80 5.38 5.74
CA THR A 266 -0.80 4.62 6.50
C THR A 266 0.61 5.09 6.19
N THR A 267 0.93 5.37 4.91
CA THR A 267 2.28 5.80 4.51
C THR A 267 2.56 7.24 4.90
N ARG A 268 1.61 8.16 4.69
CA ARG A 268 1.77 9.58 5.01
C ARG A 268 1.99 9.83 6.49
N LEU A 269 1.30 9.08 7.35
CA LEU A 269 1.21 9.36 8.78
C LEU A 269 2.17 8.52 9.64
N PHE A 270 2.79 7.47 9.09
CA PHE A 270 3.54 6.49 9.89
C PHE A 270 4.70 7.10 10.70
N GLY A 271 5.29 8.20 10.24
CA GLY A 271 6.37 8.92 10.93
C GLY A 271 5.92 9.93 11.99
N GLU A 272 4.61 10.16 12.09
CA GLU A 272 4.05 11.11 13.03
C GLU A 272 3.87 10.49 14.43
N ARG A 273 3.71 11.34 15.44
CA ARG A 273 3.38 10.90 16.80
C ARG A 273 1.95 10.38 16.87
N PRO A 274 1.63 9.37 17.70
CA PRO A 274 0.27 8.80 17.78
C PRO A 274 -0.84 9.84 17.98
N ALA A 275 -0.65 10.82 18.86
CA ALA A 275 -1.64 11.88 19.08
C ALA A 275 -1.84 12.78 17.84
N SER A 276 -0.78 13.05 17.06
CA SER A 276 -0.85 13.81 15.81
C SER A 276 -1.63 13.03 14.76
N ILE A 277 -1.39 11.71 14.65
CA ILE A 277 -2.09 10.83 13.71
C ILE A 277 -3.60 10.85 14.01
N LEU A 278 -3.98 10.59 15.25
CA LEU A 278 -5.40 10.58 15.63
C LEU A 278 -6.07 11.94 15.38
N TRP A 279 -5.41 13.05 15.74
CA TRP A 279 -5.93 14.39 15.47
C TRP A 279 -6.15 14.66 13.98
N GLN A 280 -5.21 14.24 13.12
CA GLN A 280 -5.35 14.39 11.66
C GLN A 280 -6.48 13.52 11.14
N VAL A 281 -6.54 12.25 11.55
CA VAL A 281 -7.57 11.30 11.10
C VAL A 281 -8.98 11.77 11.46
N GLU A 282 -9.19 12.31 12.66
CA GLU A 282 -10.48 12.87 13.07
C GLU A 282 -11.00 14.00 12.16
N SER A 283 -10.11 14.64 11.40
CA SER A 283 -10.47 15.68 10.43
C SER A 283 -10.75 15.15 9.01
N LEU A 284 -10.53 13.85 8.78
CA LEU A 284 -10.68 13.22 7.46
C LEU A 284 -12.01 12.49 7.37
N GLU A 285 -12.82 12.85 6.37
CA GLU A 285 -14.10 12.19 6.14
C GLU A 285 -13.90 10.75 5.68
N GLY A 286 -14.56 9.79 6.33
CA GLY A 286 -14.56 8.38 5.95
C GLY A 286 -13.29 7.60 6.28
N ILE A 287 -12.34 8.22 7.00
CA ILE A 287 -11.08 7.60 7.43
C ILE A 287 -11.10 7.37 8.93
N GLU A 288 -10.77 6.15 9.36
CA GLU A 288 -10.59 5.79 10.75
C GLU A 288 -9.23 5.12 10.93
N ALA A 289 -8.67 5.20 12.15
CA ALA A 289 -7.36 4.63 12.45
C ALA A 289 -7.34 3.76 13.71
N ILE A 290 -6.51 2.71 13.66
CA ILE A 290 -6.13 1.89 14.81
C ILE A 290 -4.60 1.92 14.86
N LEU A 291 -4.04 2.35 15.99
CA LEU A 291 -2.62 2.43 16.24
C LEU A 291 -2.23 1.40 17.29
N ILE A 292 -1.12 0.72 17.07
CA ILE A 292 -0.49 -0.16 18.07
C ILE A 292 0.95 0.33 18.20
N ASP A 293 1.35 0.71 19.43
CA ASP A 293 2.71 1.11 19.71
C ASP A 293 3.65 -0.09 19.93
N LYS A 294 4.95 0.17 20.12
CA LYS A 294 5.96 -0.86 20.34
C LYS A 294 5.83 -1.59 21.68
N GLU A 295 5.13 -1.01 22.64
CA GLU A 295 4.78 -1.58 23.92
C GLU A 295 3.49 -2.40 23.88
N GLY A 296 2.76 -2.37 22.74
CA GLY A 296 1.51 -3.11 22.54
C GLY A 296 0.26 -2.35 22.99
N HIS A 297 0.35 -1.06 23.30
CA HIS A 297 -0.82 -0.26 23.64
C HIS A 297 -1.59 0.08 22.37
N LEU A 298 -2.92 -0.02 22.47
CA LEU A 298 -3.83 0.24 21.40
C LEU A 298 -4.50 1.59 21.56
N SER A 299 -4.54 2.39 20.49
CA SER A 299 -5.26 3.66 20.41
C SER A 299 -6.06 3.71 19.12
N CYS A 300 -7.27 4.29 19.17
CA CYS A 300 -8.18 4.33 18.03
C CYS A 300 -8.76 5.72 17.83
N SER A 301 -9.15 6.04 16.59
CA SER A 301 -10.03 7.18 16.30
C SER A 301 -11.46 6.93 16.80
N SER A 302 -12.25 7.99 16.93
CA SER A 302 -13.56 7.97 17.59
C SER A 302 -14.62 7.11 16.90
N GLY A 303 -14.49 6.87 15.59
CA GLY A 303 -15.41 6.03 14.81
C GLY A 303 -15.18 4.53 14.97
N ILE A 304 -14.10 4.11 15.63
CA ILE A 304 -13.85 2.68 15.90
C ILE A 304 -14.59 2.30 17.18
N PRO A 305 -15.49 1.28 17.14
CA PRO A 305 -16.17 0.82 18.35
C PRO A 305 -15.15 0.38 19.40
N THR A 306 -15.16 1.01 20.56
CA THR A 306 -14.42 0.55 21.74
C THR A 306 -14.99 -0.79 22.19
N LEU A 307 -14.10 -1.78 22.39
CA LEU A 307 -14.44 -3.10 22.90
C LEU A 307 -14.89 -3.04 24.37
#